data_3e61f8906e86eaa8fc3fdf11c1a7d962
#
_entry.id   3e61f8906e86eaa8fc3fdf11c1a7d962
#
_cell.length_a   1.000
_cell.length_b   1.000
_cell.length_c   1.000
_cell.angle_alpha   90.00
_cell.angle_beta   90.00
_cell.angle_gamma   90.00
#
_symmetry.space_group_name_H-M   'P 1'
#
loop_
_entity.id
_entity.type
_entity.pdbx_description
1 polymer ?
#
loop_
_entity_poly.entity_id
_entity_poly.type
_entity_poly.pdbx_seq_one_letter_code
_entity_poly.pdbx_strand_id
1 'polypeptide(L)'
;SDLEASTRATNSVNAQALDAIQKVQKRAGYAQDQLTTTTDPTAFTTAVFNERGWEFFAEMKRWFELVRLEKVSEVRAETWNGSLFQSNNHYYFPIPYQQIRLTQWTNNAGY
;
A
#
# COMPACT_ATOMS: atom_id res chain seq x y z
N SER A 1 0.07 -1.53 10.39
CA SER A 1 -0.30 -1.59 11.81
C SER A 1 0.81 -2.26 12.62
N ASP A 2 0.77 -2.16 13.94
CA ASP A 2 1.77 -2.75 14.84
C ASP A 2 1.92 -4.27 14.64
N LEU A 3 0.84 -4.94 14.25
CA LEU A 3 0.84 -6.38 13.94
C LEU A 3 1.62 -6.73 12.66
N GLU A 4 1.60 -5.88 11.64
CA GLU A 4 2.44 -6.05 10.45
C GLU A 4 3.92 -5.81 10.77
N ALA A 5 4.22 -4.81 11.59
CA ALA A 5 5.58 -4.53 12.05
C ALA A 5 6.13 -5.70 12.89
N SER A 6 5.31 -6.26 13.77
CA SER A 6 5.66 -7.45 14.56
C SER A 6 5.91 -8.69 13.68
N THR A 7 5.08 -8.91 12.67
CA THR A 7 5.25 -10.02 11.72
C THR A 7 6.56 -9.91 10.93
N ARG A 8 6.93 -8.71 10.51
CA ARG A 8 8.22 -8.46 9.85
C ARG A 8 9.42 -8.69 10.76
N ALA A 9 9.33 -8.28 12.02
CA ALA A 9 10.41 -8.43 12.99
C ALA A 9 10.71 -9.90 13.33
N THR A 10 9.69 -10.76 13.35
CA THR A 10 9.83 -12.18 13.74
C THR A 10 10.03 -13.12 12.56
N ASN A 11 9.95 -12.63 11.32
CA ASN A 11 9.96 -13.43 10.09
C ASN A 11 8.95 -14.59 10.11
N SER A 12 7.86 -14.43 10.84
CA SER A 12 6.75 -15.38 10.92
C SER A 12 5.43 -14.65 11.12
N VAL A 13 4.35 -15.18 10.55
CA VAL A 13 3.02 -14.59 10.72
C VAL A 13 2.50 -14.92 12.11
N ASN A 14 2.18 -13.88 12.88
CA ASN A 14 1.60 -14.03 14.21
C ASN A 14 0.14 -14.51 14.11
N ALA A 15 -0.27 -15.45 14.97
CA ALA A 15 -1.65 -15.94 15.04
C ALA A 15 -2.67 -14.82 15.28
N GLN A 16 -2.32 -13.80 16.08
CA GLN A 16 -3.17 -12.62 16.29
C GLN A 16 -3.36 -11.80 15.02
N ALA A 17 -2.32 -11.70 14.17
CA ALA A 17 -2.41 -10.99 12.90
C ALA A 17 -3.32 -11.74 11.91
N LEU A 18 -3.23 -13.08 11.86
CA LEU A 18 -4.13 -13.92 11.09
C LEU A 18 -5.58 -13.79 11.56
N ASP A 19 -5.83 -13.88 12.85
CA ASP A 19 -7.18 -13.70 13.41
C ASP A 19 -7.77 -12.33 13.08
N ALA A 20 -6.95 -11.27 13.12
CA ALA A 20 -7.38 -9.91 12.81
C ALA A 20 -7.83 -9.76 11.35
N ILE A 21 -7.07 -10.26 10.38
CA ILE A 21 -7.48 -10.20 8.96
C ILE A 21 -8.70 -11.07 8.69
N GLN A 22 -8.75 -12.27 9.26
CA GLN A 22 -9.89 -13.16 9.09
C GLN A 22 -11.20 -12.59 9.69
N LYS A 23 -11.13 -11.81 10.77
CA LYS A 23 -12.30 -11.10 11.31
C LYS A 23 -12.85 -10.07 10.31
N VAL A 24 -11.98 -9.33 9.65
CA VAL A 24 -12.39 -8.36 8.60
C VAL A 24 -13.03 -9.10 7.42
N GLN A 25 -12.38 -10.16 6.93
CA GLN A 25 -12.86 -10.96 5.82
C GLN A 25 -14.21 -11.64 6.11
N LYS A 26 -14.39 -12.21 7.30
CA LYS A 26 -15.68 -12.78 7.74
C LYS A 26 -16.78 -11.73 7.78
N ARG A 27 -16.50 -10.53 8.28
CA ARG A 27 -17.45 -9.42 8.26
C ARG A 27 -17.81 -9.01 6.83
N ALA A 28 -16.87 -9.04 5.90
CA ALA A 28 -17.09 -8.76 4.50
C ALA A 28 -17.83 -9.87 3.73
N GLY A 29 -18.10 -11.01 4.38
CA GLY A 29 -18.88 -12.12 3.80
C GLY A 29 -18.04 -13.16 3.07
N TYR A 30 -16.74 -13.22 3.27
CA TYR A 30 -15.88 -14.27 2.69
C TYR A 30 -16.30 -15.66 3.21
N ALA A 31 -16.34 -16.63 2.31
CA ALA A 31 -16.53 -18.03 2.69
C ALA A 31 -15.29 -18.56 3.45
N GLN A 32 -15.45 -19.64 4.21
CA GLN A 32 -14.41 -20.18 5.08
C GLN A 32 -13.14 -20.59 4.32
N ASP A 33 -13.28 -21.05 3.09
CA ASP A 33 -12.21 -21.47 2.18
C ASP A 33 -11.48 -20.28 1.50
N GLN A 34 -12.06 -19.08 1.58
CA GLN A 34 -11.53 -17.85 1.03
C GLN A 34 -10.72 -17.03 2.04
N LEU A 35 -10.76 -17.44 3.31
CA LEU A 35 -10.04 -16.72 4.37
C LEU A 35 -8.53 -16.86 4.20
N THR A 36 -7.82 -15.78 4.52
CA THR A 36 -6.34 -15.79 4.52
C THR A 36 -5.82 -16.74 5.59
N THR A 37 -5.06 -17.75 5.18
CA THR A 37 -4.46 -18.77 6.06
C THR A 37 -2.94 -18.87 5.90
N THR A 38 -2.34 -18.03 5.06
CA THR A 38 -0.90 -18.09 4.76
C THR A 38 -0.05 -17.80 5.99
N THR A 39 1.01 -18.58 6.17
CA THR A 39 2.04 -18.39 7.19
C THR A 39 3.29 -17.71 6.65
N ASP A 40 3.39 -17.53 5.31
CA ASP A 40 4.47 -16.78 4.69
C ASP A 40 4.29 -15.27 4.91
N PRO A 41 5.29 -14.57 5.48
CA PRO A 41 5.20 -13.15 5.77
C PRO A 41 4.96 -12.27 4.52
N THR A 42 5.54 -12.65 3.39
CA THR A 42 5.42 -11.90 2.14
C THR A 42 4.01 -12.02 1.58
N ALA A 43 3.51 -13.25 1.47
CA ALA A 43 2.15 -13.51 1.03
C ALA A 43 1.11 -12.90 1.98
N PHE A 44 1.36 -12.95 3.29
CA PHE A 44 0.51 -12.32 4.29
C PHE A 44 0.48 -10.79 4.12
N THR A 45 1.62 -10.14 3.94
CA THR A 45 1.70 -8.69 3.71
C THR A 45 0.92 -8.30 2.44
N THR A 46 1.01 -9.11 1.39
CA THR A 46 0.25 -8.88 0.15
C THR A 46 -1.25 -9.04 0.38
N ALA A 47 -1.67 -10.06 1.13
CA ALA A 47 -3.08 -10.25 1.47
C ALA A 47 -3.64 -9.08 2.27
N VAL A 48 -2.91 -8.61 3.29
CA VAL A 48 -3.29 -7.43 4.09
C VAL A 48 -3.36 -6.17 3.23
N PHE A 49 -2.40 -5.97 2.34
CA PHE A 49 -2.36 -4.84 1.42
C PHE A 49 -3.59 -4.80 0.50
N ASN A 50 -3.99 -5.95 -0.05
CA ASN A 50 -5.17 -6.06 -0.90
C ASN A 50 -6.45 -5.82 -0.10
N GLU A 51 -6.61 -6.47 1.05
CA GLU A 51 -7.76 -6.31 1.94
C GLU A 51 -7.97 -4.86 2.36
N ARG A 52 -6.90 -4.17 2.73
CA ARG A 52 -6.94 -2.73 3.04
C ARG A 52 -7.34 -1.89 1.83
N GLY A 53 -6.95 -2.30 0.62
CA GLY A 53 -7.34 -1.63 -0.61
C GLY A 53 -8.85 -1.68 -0.83
N TRP A 54 -9.49 -2.78 -0.52
CA TRP A 54 -10.94 -2.96 -0.63
C TRP A 54 -11.70 -2.30 0.53
N GLU A 55 -11.23 -2.50 1.76
CA GLU A 55 -11.86 -1.96 2.96
C GLU A 55 -11.88 -0.42 2.98
N PHE A 56 -10.79 0.19 2.55
CA PHE A 56 -10.65 1.65 2.52
C PHE A 56 -10.82 2.25 1.12
N PHE A 57 -11.58 1.57 0.27
CA PHE A 57 -11.91 2.09 -1.05
C PHE A 57 -12.59 3.46 -0.95
N ALA A 58 -12.13 4.41 -1.77
CA ALA A 58 -12.59 5.80 -1.79
C ALA A 58 -12.32 6.65 -0.53
N GLU A 59 -11.64 6.12 0.51
CA GLU A 59 -11.24 6.91 1.69
C GLU A 59 -9.91 7.68 1.50
N MET A 60 -9.38 7.73 0.30
CA MET A 60 -8.12 8.39 -0.08
C MET A 60 -6.88 7.90 0.69
N LYS A 61 -6.97 6.80 1.41
CA LYS A 61 -5.85 6.22 2.18
C LYS A 61 -4.89 5.41 1.31
N ARG A 62 -5.36 4.92 0.16
CA ARG A 62 -4.61 4.01 -0.71
C ARG A 62 -3.31 4.61 -1.23
N TRP A 63 -3.32 5.89 -1.58
CA TRP A 63 -2.11 6.57 -2.07
C TRP A 63 -0.96 6.52 -1.06
N PHE A 64 -1.22 6.88 0.19
CA PHE A 64 -0.19 6.88 1.24
C PHE A 64 0.35 5.48 1.52
N GLU A 65 -0.48 4.46 1.40
CA GLU A 65 -0.06 3.07 1.57
C GLU A 65 0.80 2.59 0.39
N LEU A 66 0.42 2.92 -0.84
CA LEU A 66 1.21 2.64 -2.04
C LEU A 66 2.60 3.28 -1.99
N VAL A 67 2.67 4.54 -1.56
CA VAL A 67 3.93 5.27 -1.39
C VAL A 67 4.78 4.63 -0.29
N ARG A 68 4.20 4.33 0.87
CA ARG A 68 4.91 3.72 2.01
C ARG A 68 5.49 2.33 1.69
N LEU A 69 4.80 1.56 0.87
CA LEU A 69 5.19 0.21 0.46
C LEU A 69 5.94 0.18 -0.87
N GLU A 70 6.18 1.33 -1.49
CA GLU A 70 6.82 1.47 -2.82
C GLU A 70 6.12 0.65 -3.92
N LYS A 71 4.80 0.47 -3.82
CA LYS A 71 3.99 -0.35 -4.72
C LYS A 71 3.25 0.43 -5.82
N VAL A 72 3.52 1.72 -5.96
CA VAL A 72 2.84 2.55 -6.97
C VAL A 72 3.08 2.03 -8.39
N SER A 73 4.32 1.70 -8.73
CA SER A 73 4.67 1.20 -10.06
C SER A 73 4.07 -0.18 -10.34
N GLU A 74 4.05 -1.08 -9.34
CA GLU A 74 3.51 -2.43 -9.43
C GLU A 74 2.00 -2.41 -9.71
N VAL A 75 1.23 -1.75 -8.86
CA VAL A 75 -0.24 -1.64 -9.01
C VAL A 75 -0.65 -0.95 -10.29
N ARG A 76 0.15 -0.01 -10.75
CA ARG A 76 -0.12 0.73 -11.95
C ARG A 76 0.16 -0.05 -13.23
N ALA A 77 1.19 -0.87 -13.25
CA ALA A 77 1.45 -1.76 -14.38
C ALA A 77 0.25 -2.68 -14.67
N GLU A 78 -0.50 -3.04 -13.63
CA GLU A 78 -1.69 -3.88 -13.74
C GLU A 78 -2.96 -3.13 -14.17
N THR A 79 -3.11 -1.86 -13.79
CA THR A 79 -4.41 -1.16 -13.88
C THR A 79 -4.51 -0.11 -14.97
N TRP A 80 -3.40 0.44 -15.45
CA TRP A 80 -3.43 1.53 -16.42
C TRP A 80 -2.25 1.45 -17.39
N ASN A 81 -2.55 1.34 -18.66
CA ASN A 81 -1.58 1.35 -19.76
C ASN A 81 -0.94 2.75 -19.96
N GLY A 82 -0.61 3.44 -18.91
CA GLY A 82 -0.13 4.80 -18.95
C GLY A 82 1.34 4.95 -18.57
N SER A 83 2.12 5.49 -19.48
CA SER A 83 3.54 5.85 -19.32
C SER A 83 3.79 7.04 -18.38
N LEU A 84 2.78 7.59 -17.75
CA LEU A 84 2.87 8.86 -17.01
C LEU A 84 3.61 8.81 -15.67
N PHE A 85 3.82 7.63 -15.10
CA PHE A 85 4.56 7.45 -13.85
C PHE A 85 5.68 6.44 -14.08
N GLN A 86 6.81 6.85 -14.46
CA GLN A 86 7.90 5.93 -14.82
C GLN A 86 8.91 5.68 -13.70
N SER A 87 8.76 6.32 -12.53
CA SER A 87 9.76 6.16 -11.48
C SER A 87 9.19 6.52 -10.10
N ASN A 88 9.90 6.13 -9.05
CA ASN A 88 9.66 6.53 -7.67
C ASN A 88 9.78 8.07 -7.46
N ASN A 89 10.18 8.82 -8.46
CA ASN A 89 10.29 10.27 -8.40
C ASN A 89 8.96 10.97 -8.15
N HIS A 90 7.83 10.35 -8.52
CA HIS A 90 6.50 10.91 -8.33
C HIS A 90 5.86 10.58 -6.97
N TYR A 91 6.60 10.01 -6.04
CA TYR A 91 6.13 9.80 -4.66
C TYR A 91 6.00 11.11 -3.88
N TYR A 92 6.72 12.14 -4.30
CA TYR A 92 6.62 13.47 -3.74
C TYR A 92 5.84 14.38 -4.69
N PHE A 93 5.00 15.24 -4.16
CA PHE A 93 4.30 16.23 -4.96
C PHE A 93 5.26 17.32 -5.47
N PRO A 94 4.98 17.93 -6.63
CA PRO A 94 5.78 19.03 -7.11
C PRO A 94 5.65 20.24 -6.18
N ILE A 95 6.74 21.00 -6.05
CA ILE A 95 6.69 22.30 -5.38
C ILE A 95 5.93 23.26 -6.30
N PRO A 96 4.94 24.00 -5.78
CA PRO A 96 4.17 24.95 -6.60
C PRO A 96 5.08 25.95 -7.32
N TYR A 97 4.80 26.18 -8.59
CA TYR A 97 5.62 27.06 -9.43
C TYR A 97 5.86 28.46 -8.85
N GLN A 98 4.87 29.03 -8.18
CA GLN A 98 5.00 30.31 -7.51
C GLN A 98 6.06 30.31 -6.41
N GLN A 99 6.17 29.22 -5.66
CA GLN A 99 7.19 29.08 -4.62
C GLN A 99 8.59 28.96 -5.23
N ILE A 100 8.73 28.19 -6.32
CA ILE A 100 10.00 28.05 -7.05
C ILE A 100 10.47 29.42 -7.54
N ARG A 101 9.59 30.24 -8.10
CA ARG A 101 9.93 31.61 -8.56
C ARG A 101 10.40 32.54 -7.44
N LEU A 102 9.82 32.41 -6.27
CA LEU A 102 10.16 33.27 -5.11
C LEU A 102 11.45 32.83 -4.41
N THR A 103 11.67 31.52 -4.31
CA THR A 103 12.75 30.94 -3.51
C THR A 103 13.93 30.47 -4.35
N GLN A 104 13.77 30.37 -5.66
CA GLN A 104 14.74 29.78 -6.60
C GLN A 104 15.10 28.31 -6.25
N TRP A 105 14.21 27.60 -5.57
CA TRP A 105 14.39 26.18 -5.28
C TRP A 105 14.27 25.32 -6.54
N THR A 106 14.98 24.22 -6.54
CA THR A 106 14.81 23.17 -7.56
C THR A 106 13.59 22.30 -7.20
N ASN A 107 12.78 21.96 -8.20
CA ASN A 107 11.63 21.08 -7.96
C ASN A 107 12.08 19.64 -7.57
N ASN A 108 11.15 18.86 -7.05
CA ASN A 108 11.38 17.45 -6.81
C ASN A 108 11.69 16.72 -8.12
N ALA A 109 12.48 15.66 -8.04
CA ALA A 109 12.85 14.88 -9.21
C ALA A 109 11.60 14.37 -9.95
N GLY A 110 11.59 14.50 -11.26
CA GLY A 110 10.45 14.11 -12.11
C GLY A 110 9.53 15.26 -12.55
N TYR A 111 9.78 16.48 -12.07
CA TYR A 111 8.98 17.67 -12.42
C TYR A 111 9.83 18.80 -12.97
#